data_62d935baab8c1635540a6d8ed3a9c1fd
#
_entry.id   62d935baab8c1635540a6d8ed3a9c1fd
#
_cell.length_a   1.000
_cell.length_b   1.000
_cell.length_c   1.000
_cell.angle_alpha   90.00
_cell.angle_beta   90.00
_cell.angle_gamma   90.00
#
_symmetry.space_group_name_H-M   'P 1'
#
loop_
_entity.id
_entity.type
_entity.pdbx_description
1 polymer ?
#
loop_
_entity_poly.entity_id
_entity_poly.type
_entity_poly.pdbx_seq_one_letter_code
_entity_poly.pdbx_strand_id
1 'polypeptide(L)'
;FIGLSFGALNSQRKFFLSSISPAITSVTIIFFILFSWIFNQENTSSNFFTYTGLLAFATLTGTLIQFVVQIWEINKIGLLRLESTFNLFKDEERRIFKLIIPASISSGLSQINVFIDMFFASSFQGAASGLAYGNFLIQAPLGILSNSLILPLLPKFSKLRSEKDKRGLQKKLISGVEYCFLTAIFLTGFFITFNNQIVQLVFQRGSFDYSATLKVKNILIAYAVGIPFYLYRDLLVRTYYSIEKTNFPFKSS
;
A
#
# COMPACT_ATOMS: atom_id res chain seq x y z
N PHE A 1 11.05 13.78 2.19
CA PHE A 1 10.28 14.93 2.70
C PHE A 1 8.77 14.66 2.72
N ILE A 2 8.13 14.20 1.63
CA ILE A 2 6.70 13.90 1.59
C ILE A 2 6.27 12.94 2.72
N GLY A 3 7.03 11.88 2.98
CA GLY A 3 6.76 10.94 4.07
C GLY A 3 6.85 11.57 5.47
N LEU A 4 7.84 12.44 5.69
CA LEU A 4 7.97 13.18 6.94
C LEU A 4 6.81 14.17 7.14
N SER A 5 6.45 14.88 6.07
CA SER A 5 5.30 15.79 6.06
C SER A 5 3.99 15.06 6.36
N PHE A 6 3.80 13.88 5.77
CA PHE A 6 2.66 13.00 6.03
C PHE A 6 2.59 12.58 7.51
N GLY A 7 3.73 12.16 8.08
CA GLY A 7 3.83 11.82 9.50
C GLY A 7 3.52 13.00 10.42
N ALA A 8 4.06 14.18 10.11
CA ALA A 8 3.83 15.41 10.87
C ALA A 8 2.36 15.84 10.85
N LEU A 9 1.70 15.80 9.70
CA LEU A 9 0.26 16.11 9.57
C LEU A 9 -0.62 15.11 10.35
N ASN A 10 -0.30 13.83 10.29
CA ASN A 10 -1.03 12.79 11.04
C ASN A 10 -0.85 12.95 12.55
N SER A 11 0.32 13.32 13.03
CA SER A 11 0.56 13.58 14.47
C SER A 11 -0.29 14.74 15.00
N GLN A 12 -0.59 15.71 14.15
CA GLN A 12 -1.47 16.85 14.45
C GLN A 12 -2.97 16.58 14.19
N ARG A 13 -3.33 15.32 13.96
CA ARG A 13 -4.71 14.88 13.64
C ARG A 13 -5.30 15.54 12.38
N LYS A 14 -4.46 16.04 11.47
CA LYS A 14 -4.87 16.61 10.18
C LYS A 14 -4.98 15.51 9.11
N PHE A 15 -5.81 14.49 9.40
CA PHE A 15 -5.94 13.30 8.56
C PHE A 15 -6.47 13.58 7.15
N PHE A 16 -7.32 14.58 6.99
CA PHE A 16 -7.93 14.89 5.70
C PHE A 16 -6.86 15.24 4.65
N LEU A 17 -5.96 16.15 4.97
CA LEU A 17 -4.95 16.60 4.02
C LEU A 17 -3.89 15.54 3.75
N SER A 18 -3.48 14.80 4.78
CA SER A 18 -2.55 13.68 4.61
C SER A 18 -3.15 12.58 3.72
N SER A 19 -4.46 12.29 3.85
CA SER A 19 -5.12 11.26 3.05
C SER A 19 -5.40 11.69 1.60
N ILE A 20 -5.67 12.97 1.37
CA ILE A 20 -5.97 13.50 0.02
C ILE A 20 -4.70 13.82 -0.78
N SER A 21 -3.60 14.11 -0.10
CA SER A 21 -2.37 14.56 -0.79
C SER A 21 -1.83 13.57 -1.84
N PRO A 22 -1.88 12.23 -1.68
CA PRO A 22 -1.48 11.30 -2.74
C PRO A 22 -2.42 11.37 -3.97
N ALA A 23 -3.69 11.75 -3.79
CA ALA A 23 -4.63 11.88 -4.89
C ALA A 23 -4.25 13.03 -5.84
N ILE A 24 -3.54 14.06 -5.35
CA ILE A 24 -3.05 15.18 -6.17
C ILE A 24 -2.16 14.66 -7.31
N THR A 25 -1.26 13.75 -7.02
CA THR A 25 -0.38 13.14 -8.04
C THR A 25 -1.21 12.37 -9.07
N SER A 26 -2.19 11.57 -8.64
CA SER A 26 -3.07 10.82 -9.55
C SER A 26 -3.92 11.74 -10.43
N VAL A 27 -4.49 12.80 -9.87
CA VAL A 27 -5.26 13.81 -10.61
C VAL A 27 -4.38 14.53 -11.64
N THR A 28 -3.15 14.86 -11.27
CA THR A 28 -2.19 15.49 -12.20
C THR A 28 -1.85 14.56 -13.36
N ILE A 29 -1.62 13.28 -13.11
CA ILE A 29 -1.36 12.29 -14.16
C ILE A 29 -2.57 12.18 -15.10
N ILE A 30 -3.79 12.08 -14.57
CA ILE A 30 -5.02 12.01 -15.37
C ILE A 30 -5.16 13.28 -16.22
N PHE A 31 -4.91 14.46 -15.64
CA PHE A 31 -4.96 15.72 -16.37
C PHE A 31 -4.00 15.74 -17.57
N PHE A 32 -2.75 15.34 -17.37
CA PHE A 32 -1.77 15.30 -18.46
C PHE A 32 -2.13 14.27 -19.55
N ILE A 33 -2.68 13.11 -19.17
CA ILE A 33 -3.16 12.11 -20.13
C ILE A 33 -4.31 12.68 -20.98
N LEU A 34 -5.31 13.27 -20.33
CA LEU A 34 -6.46 13.88 -21.02
C LEU A 34 -6.03 15.05 -21.90
N PHE A 35 -5.13 15.89 -21.40
CA PHE A 35 -4.57 17.00 -22.18
C PHE A 35 -3.86 16.49 -23.43
N SER A 36 -2.99 15.48 -23.30
CA SER A 36 -2.33 14.85 -24.42
C SER A 36 -3.30 14.22 -25.43
N TRP A 37 -4.38 13.60 -24.94
CA TRP A 37 -5.39 12.99 -25.80
C TRP A 37 -6.15 14.04 -26.62
N ILE A 38 -6.50 15.18 -26.01
CA ILE A 38 -7.21 16.25 -26.69
C ILE A 38 -6.34 16.94 -27.75
N PHE A 39 -5.06 17.18 -27.44
CA PHE A 39 -4.18 17.97 -28.30
C PHE A 39 -3.39 17.15 -29.33
N ASN A 40 -3.24 15.82 -29.16
CA ASN A 40 -2.45 14.95 -30.05
C ASN A 40 -3.33 14.09 -30.97
N GLN A 41 -4.53 14.48 -31.30
CA GLN A 41 -5.43 13.71 -32.19
C GLN A 41 -4.90 13.54 -33.63
N GLU A 42 -3.93 14.37 -34.08
CA GLU A 42 -3.47 14.36 -35.48
C GLU A 42 -2.17 13.58 -35.76
N ASN A 43 -1.41 13.19 -34.75
CA ASN A 43 -0.13 12.51 -34.96
C ASN A 43 -0.16 11.03 -34.57
N THR A 44 -0.48 10.19 -35.56
CA THR A 44 -0.53 8.71 -35.44
C THR A 44 0.85 8.03 -35.22
N SER A 45 1.94 8.79 -35.24
CA SER A 45 3.30 8.31 -34.97
C SER A 45 3.83 8.73 -33.60
N SER A 46 3.00 8.59 -32.57
CA SER A 46 3.45 8.84 -31.19
C SER A 46 4.36 7.72 -30.73
N ASN A 47 5.64 7.99 -30.76
CA ASN A 47 6.67 7.09 -30.27
C ASN A 47 6.39 6.75 -28.79
N PHE A 48 6.53 5.47 -28.41
CA PHE A 48 6.46 4.97 -27.04
C PHE A 48 7.24 5.87 -26.04
N PHE A 49 8.37 6.42 -26.47
CA PHE A 49 9.18 7.38 -25.71
C PHE A 49 8.44 8.68 -25.36
N THR A 50 7.54 9.15 -26.20
CA THR A 50 6.78 10.39 -25.96
C THR A 50 5.74 10.19 -24.85
N TYR A 51 5.03 9.05 -24.82
CA TYR A 51 4.05 8.75 -23.77
C TYR A 51 4.71 8.43 -22.44
N THR A 52 5.81 7.67 -22.44
CA THR A 52 6.57 7.40 -21.20
C THR A 52 7.20 8.66 -20.63
N GLY A 53 7.72 9.55 -21.49
CA GLY A 53 8.22 10.85 -21.08
C GLY A 53 7.13 11.75 -20.47
N LEU A 54 5.95 11.78 -21.10
CA LEU A 54 4.79 12.53 -20.59
C LEU A 54 4.37 12.02 -19.21
N LEU A 55 4.27 10.71 -19.03
CA LEU A 55 3.92 10.10 -17.74
C LEU A 55 4.97 10.40 -16.66
N ALA A 56 6.25 10.34 -17.01
CA ALA A 56 7.35 10.71 -16.11
C ALA A 56 7.26 12.19 -15.70
N PHE A 57 7.00 13.08 -16.65
CA PHE A 57 6.84 14.50 -16.38
C PHE A 57 5.58 14.78 -15.53
N ALA A 58 4.46 14.12 -15.83
CA ALA A 58 3.23 14.23 -15.07
C ALA A 58 3.39 13.76 -13.61
N THR A 59 4.13 12.66 -13.40
CA THR A 59 4.41 12.16 -12.04
C THR A 59 5.34 13.11 -11.27
N LEU A 60 6.37 13.65 -11.90
CA LEU A 60 7.26 14.63 -11.28
C LEU A 60 6.51 15.91 -10.88
N THR A 61 5.72 16.47 -11.80
CA THR A 61 4.91 17.68 -11.51
C THR A 61 3.88 17.40 -10.43
N GLY A 62 3.18 16.26 -10.46
CA GLY A 62 2.22 15.87 -9.44
C GLY A 62 2.84 15.72 -8.06
N THR A 63 4.01 15.09 -7.97
CA THR A 63 4.74 14.95 -6.70
C THR A 63 5.29 16.27 -6.18
N LEU A 64 5.70 17.18 -7.06
CA LEU A 64 6.10 18.54 -6.68
C LEU A 64 4.91 19.34 -6.12
N ILE A 65 3.77 19.30 -6.78
CA ILE A 65 2.54 19.97 -6.29
C ILE A 65 2.15 19.40 -4.93
N GLN A 66 2.13 18.07 -4.79
CA GLN A 66 1.86 17.41 -3.52
C GLN A 66 2.81 17.88 -2.42
N PHE A 67 4.10 17.97 -2.71
CA PHE A 67 5.11 18.44 -1.78
C PHE A 67 4.87 19.89 -1.34
N VAL A 68 4.61 20.79 -2.29
CA VAL A 68 4.33 22.19 -2.01
C VAL A 68 3.09 22.36 -1.14
N VAL A 69 2.00 21.63 -1.45
CA VAL A 69 0.77 21.67 -0.65
C VAL A 69 1.01 21.19 0.78
N GLN A 70 1.78 20.12 0.96
CA GLN A 70 2.10 19.61 2.29
C GLN A 70 2.98 20.58 3.09
N ILE A 71 4.00 21.18 2.47
CA ILE A 71 4.86 22.18 3.13
C ILE A 71 4.05 23.42 3.51
N TRP A 72 3.19 23.88 2.61
CA TRP A 72 2.36 25.05 2.90
C TRP A 72 1.49 24.82 4.15
N GLU A 73 0.87 23.66 4.27
CA GLU A 73 0.06 23.34 5.46
C GLU A 73 0.90 23.19 6.73
N ILE A 74 2.08 22.55 6.65
CA ILE A 74 3.01 22.44 7.78
C ILE A 74 3.48 23.82 8.25
N ASN A 75 3.77 24.71 7.31
CA ASN A 75 4.14 26.08 7.63
C ASN A 75 2.99 26.85 8.31
N LYS A 76 1.76 26.68 7.83
CA LYS A 76 0.56 27.27 8.43
C LYS A 76 0.30 26.80 9.86
N ILE A 77 0.70 25.59 10.20
CA ILE A 77 0.59 25.02 11.56
C ILE A 77 1.77 25.48 12.45
N GLY A 78 2.78 26.16 11.88
CA GLY A 78 3.95 26.65 12.62
C GLY A 78 4.97 25.56 12.99
N LEU A 79 4.88 24.38 12.36
CA LEU A 79 5.82 23.26 12.55
C LEU A 79 7.11 23.40 11.71
N LEU A 80 7.12 24.31 10.74
CA LEU A 80 8.28 24.54 9.87
C LEU A 80 9.25 25.50 10.57
N ARG A 81 9.96 25.00 11.58
CA ARG A 81 11.13 25.67 12.14
C ARG A 81 12.37 25.01 11.57
N LEU A 82 12.88 25.57 10.48
CA LEU A 82 14.19 25.19 9.93
C LEU A 82 15.27 25.84 10.80
N GLU A 83 15.55 25.25 11.94
CA GLU A 83 16.76 25.56 12.67
C GLU A 83 17.90 24.76 12.04
N SER A 84 18.86 25.47 11.42
CA SER A 84 20.08 24.88 10.90
C SER A 84 21.00 24.48 12.05
N THR A 85 20.62 23.45 12.80
CA THR A 85 21.48 22.86 13.81
C THR A 85 22.21 21.67 13.21
N PHE A 86 23.47 21.90 12.82
CA PHE A 86 24.42 20.87 12.38
C PHE A 86 24.82 19.87 13.49
N ASN A 87 24.16 19.87 14.63
CA ASN A 87 24.40 18.94 15.73
C ASN A 87 23.55 17.66 15.55
N LEU A 88 24.01 16.79 14.65
CA LEU A 88 23.42 15.46 14.37
C LEU A 88 23.55 14.45 15.53
N PHE A 89 23.98 14.87 16.72
CA PHE A 89 24.30 14.00 17.86
C PHE A 89 23.59 14.34 19.16
N LYS A 90 22.48 15.08 19.11
CA LYS A 90 21.62 15.22 20.29
C LYS A 90 20.95 13.88 20.63
N ASP A 91 20.72 13.60 21.89
CA ASP A 91 20.18 12.33 22.37
C ASP A 91 18.81 11.98 21.76
N GLU A 92 18.00 12.98 21.43
CA GLU A 92 16.71 12.82 20.76
C GLU A 92 16.87 12.32 19.31
N GLU A 93 17.81 12.86 18.55
CA GLU A 93 18.10 12.45 17.18
C GLU A 93 18.63 11.01 17.15
N ARG A 94 19.51 10.66 18.08
CA ARG A 94 20.00 9.29 18.23
C ARG A 94 18.89 8.29 18.55
N ARG A 95 17.90 8.69 19.35
CA ARG A 95 16.71 7.88 19.64
C ARG A 95 15.86 7.67 18.38
N ILE A 96 15.65 8.72 17.58
CA ILE A 96 14.92 8.64 16.32
C ILE A 96 15.64 7.70 15.34
N PHE A 97 16.96 7.84 15.18
CA PHE A 97 17.74 6.92 14.33
C PHE A 97 17.64 5.46 14.78
N LYS A 98 17.71 5.19 16.09
CA LYS A 98 17.53 3.84 16.63
C LYS A 98 16.16 3.23 16.33
N LEU A 99 15.13 4.03 16.13
CA LEU A 99 13.80 3.57 15.77
C LEU A 99 13.62 3.43 14.26
N ILE A 100 14.17 4.36 13.48
CA ILE A 100 14.03 4.39 12.01
C ILE A 100 14.83 3.24 11.37
N ILE A 101 16.05 2.96 11.81
CA ILE A 101 16.91 1.95 11.19
C ILE A 101 16.24 0.56 11.17
N PRO A 102 15.76 -0.01 12.29
CA PRO A 102 15.09 -1.31 12.27
C PRO A 102 13.79 -1.29 11.45
N ALA A 103 13.02 -0.21 11.51
CA ALA A 103 11.80 -0.05 10.72
C ALA A 103 12.09 -0.02 9.21
N SER A 104 13.14 0.71 8.81
CA SER A 104 13.57 0.78 7.40
C SER A 104 14.10 -0.56 6.89
N ILE A 105 14.85 -1.29 7.71
CA ILE A 105 15.32 -2.64 7.35
C ILE A 105 14.13 -3.59 7.17
N SER A 106 13.17 -3.57 8.08
CA SER A 106 11.95 -4.41 7.97
C SER A 106 11.15 -4.09 6.70
N SER A 107 10.96 -2.81 6.40
CA SER A 107 10.29 -2.39 5.16
C SER A 107 11.10 -2.75 3.91
N GLY A 108 12.44 -2.64 3.98
CA GLY A 108 13.35 -3.00 2.90
C GLY A 108 13.32 -4.49 2.58
N LEU A 109 13.25 -5.36 3.58
CA LEU A 109 13.14 -6.81 3.39
C LEU A 109 11.87 -7.18 2.60
N SER A 110 10.74 -6.52 2.89
CA SER A 110 9.50 -6.72 2.12
C SER A 110 9.66 -6.29 0.65
N GLN A 111 10.41 -5.23 0.37
CA GLN A 111 10.69 -4.78 -1.00
C GLN A 111 11.64 -5.73 -1.74
N ILE A 112 12.57 -6.38 -1.03
CA ILE A 112 13.45 -7.40 -1.63
C ILE A 112 12.61 -8.57 -2.16
N ASN A 113 11.61 -9.05 -1.40
CA ASN A 113 10.72 -10.10 -1.87
C ASN A 113 10.00 -9.69 -3.18
N VAL A 114 9.43 -8.48 -3.22
CA VAL A 114 8.80 -7.96 -4.44
C VAL A 114 9.79 -7.88 -5.61
N PHE A 115 11.02 -7.46 -5.35
CA PHE A 115 12.07 -7.40 -6.36
C PHE A 115 12.44 -8.79 -6.88
N ILE A 116 12.58 -9.78 -6.00
CA ILE A 116 12.87 -11.17 -6.37
C ILE A 116 11.74 -11.73 -7.23
N ASP A 117 10.48 -11.53 -6.84
CA ASP A 117 9.32 -11.98 -7.60
C ASP A 117 9.31 -11.36 -9.01
N MET A 118 9.57 -10.06 -9.11
CA MET A 118 9.66 -9.35 -10.39
C MET A 118 10.85 -9.82 -11.24
N PHE A 119 11.99 -10.10 -10.61
CA PHE A 119 13.18 -10.61 -11.29
C PHE A 119 12.90 -11.96 -11.96
N PHE A 120 12.33 -12.91 -11.22
CA PHE A 120 11.94 -14.21 -11.78
C PHE A 120 10.83 -14.08 -12.82
N ALA A 121 9.83 -13.23 -12.56
CA ALA A 121 8.75 -13.00 -13.51
C ALA A 121 9.23 -12.36 -14.83
N SER A 122 10.31 -11.59 -14.81
CA SER A 122 10.85 -10.94 -16.02
C SER A 122 11.34 -11.95 -17.07
N SER A 123 11.67 -13.18 -16.65
CA SER A 123 12.06 -14.27 -17.54
C SER A 123 10.90 -14.80 -18.40
N PHE A 124 9.65 -14.46 -18.06
CA PHE A 124 8.47 -14.89 -18.79
C PHE A 124 7.75 -13.69 -19.39
N GLN A 125 7.46 -13.76 -20.67
CA GLN A 125 6.82 -12.66 -21.40
C GLN A 125 5.45 -12.27 -20.80
N GLY A 126 5.35 -11.04 -20.29
CA GLY A 126 4.13 -10.49 -19.69
C GLY A 126 3.84 -10.95 -18.26
N ALA A 127 4.70 -11.75 -17.63
CA ALA A 127 4.45 -12.23 -16.27
C ALA A 127 4.62 -11.12 -15.22
N ALA A 128 5.61 -10.24 -15.37
CA ALA A 128 5.81 -9.12 -14.45
C ALA A 128 4.59 -8.18 -14.41
N SER A 129 4.05 -7.80 -15.57
CA SER A 129 2.80 -7.02 -15.64
C SER A 129 1.61 -7.83 -15.14
N GLY A 130 1.55 -9.15 -15.44
CA GLY A 130 0.52 -10.04 -14.92
C GLY A 130 0.48 -10.10 -13.40
N LEU A 131 1.64 -10.16 -12.73
CA LEU A 131 1.74 -10.09 -11.27
C LEU A 131 1.21 -8.75 -10.74
N ALA A 132 1.56 -7.63 -11.39
CA ALA A 132 1.08 -6.32 -11.00
C ALA A 132 -0.46 -6.22 -11.08
N TYR A 133 -1.06 -6.68 -12.19
CA TYR A 133 -2.52 -6.71 -12.37
C TYR A 133 -3.22 -7.63 -11.37
N GLY A 134 -2.70 -8.86 -11.16
CA GLY A 134 -3.25 -9.81 -10.20
C GLY A 134 -3.20 -9.26 -8.77
N ASN A 135 -2.06 -8.69 -8.38
CA ASN A 135 -1.87 -8.06 -7.06
C ASN A 135 -2.85 -6.88 -6.85
N PHE A 136 -3.04 -6.04 -7.86
CA PHE A 136 -3.97 -4.90 -7.79
C PHE A 136 -5.41 -5.36 -7.48
N LEU A 137 -5.89 -6.41 -8.15
CA LEU A 137 -7.23 -6.97 -7.93
C LEU A 137 -7.42 -7.52 -6.51
N ILE A 138 -6.40 -8.16 -5.96
CA ILE A 138 -6.46 -8.74 -4.61
C ILE A 138 -6.29 -7.68 -3.51
N GLN A 139 -5.43 -6.69 -3.71
CA GLN A 139 -5.15 -5.70 -2.68
C GLN A 139 -6.36 -4.84 -2.30
N ALA A 140 -7.22 -4.50 -3.25
CA ALA A 140 -8.38 -3.67 -2.97
C ALA A 140 -9.36 -4.34 -1.98
N PRO A 141 -9.86 -5.57 -2.20
CA PRO A 141 -10.68 -6.28 -1.21
C PRO A 141 -9.95 -6.58 0.11
N LEU A 142 -8.67 -6.96 0.05
CA LEU A 142 -7.88 -7.19 1.25
C LEU A 142 -7.74 -5.92 2.12
N GLY A 143 -7.53 -4.77 1.50
CA GLY A 143 -7.48 -3.48 2.20
C GLY A 143 -8.80 -3.15 2.88
N ILE A 144 -9.94 -3.38 2.21
CA ILE A 144 -11.28 -3.18 2.78
C ILE A 144 -11.49 -4.11 3.97
N LEU A 145 -11.19 -5.41 3.84
CA LEU A 145 -11.34 -6.37 4.93
C LEU A 145 -10.43 -6.07 6.11
N SER A 146 -9.17 -5.77 5.86
CA SER A 146 -8.22 -5.41 6.90
C SER A 146 -8.69 -4.17 7.69
N ASN A 147 -9.15 -3.14 7.00
CA ASN A 147 -9.62 -1.92 7.64
C ASN A 147 -10.97 -2.11 8.35
N SER A 148 -11.87 -2.93 7.81
CA SER A 148 -13.20 -3.12 8.39
C SER A 148 -13.22 -4.13 9.54
N LEU A 149 -12.41 -5.20 9.45
CA LEU A 149 -12.42 -6.29 10.44
C LEU A 149 -11.31 -6.15 11.48
N ILE A 150 -10.07 -5.89 11.03
CA ILE A 150 -8.89 -5.96 11.90
C ILE A 150 -8.68 -4.66 12.67
N LEU A 151 -8.78 -3.51 12.01
CA LEU A 151 -8.57 -2.21 12.67
C LEU A 151 -9.44 -1.98 13.91
N PRO A 152 -10.75 -2.28 13.90
CA PRO A 152 -11.59 -2.11 15.08
C PRO A 152 -11.24 -3.03 16.26
N LEU A 153 -10.47 -4.10 16.02
CA LEU A 153 -10.01 -4.99 17.09
C LEU A 153 -8.83 -4.42 17.87
N LEU A 154 -8.00 -3.55 17.25
CA LEU A 154 -6.79 -3.01 17.89
C LEU A 154 -7.06 -2.27 19.21
N PRO A 155 -8.00 -1.32 19.30
CA PRO A 155 -8.31 -0.66 20.57
C PRO A 155 -8.80 -1.65 21.65
N LYS A 156 -9.54 -2.70 21.22
CA LYS A 156 -10.02 -3.74 22.14
C LYS A 156 -8.88 -4.56 22.70
N PHE A 157 -7.90 -4.94 21.88
CA PHE A 157 -6.70 -5.64 22.34
C PHE A 157 -5.85 -4.80 23.29
N SER A 158 -5.63 -3.52 22.98
CA SER A 158 -4.89 -2.60 23.83
C SER A 158 -5.58 -2.41 25.19
N LYS A 159 -6.92 -2.29 25.21
CA LYS A 159 -7.69 -2.20 26.43
C LYS A 159 -7.56 -3.45 27.30
N LEU A 160 -7.82 -4.63 26.74
CA LEU A 160 -7.70 -5.91 27.46
C LEU A 160 -6.28 -6.15 28.01
N ARG A 161 -5.26 -5.67 27.31
CA ARG A 161 -3.89 -5.69 27.82
C ARG A 161 -3.70 -4.77 29.03
N SER A 162 -4.19 -3.53 28.97
CA SER A 162 -4.07 -2.57 30.09
C SER A 162 -4.78 -3.09 31.34
N GLU A 163 -5.90 -3.78 31.17
CA GLU A 163 -6.66 -4.44 32.22
C GLU A 163 -6.03 -5.77 32.70
N LYS A 164 -4.92 -6.21 32.07
CA LYS A 164 -4.23 -7.49 32.32
C LYS A 164 -5.13 -8.72 32.13
N ASP A 165 -6.22 -8.60 31.40
CA ASP A 165 -7.15 -9.70 31.10
C ASP A 165 -6.63 -10.56 29.94
N LYS A 166 -5.78 -11.53 30.29
CA LYS A 166 -5.21 -12.49 29.32
C LYS A 166 -6.26 -13.40 28.70
N ARG A 167 -7.31 -13.78 29.45
CA ARG A 167 -8.37 -14.67 28.96
C ARG A 167 -9.26 -13.94 27.96
N GLY A 168 -9.65 -12.71 28.27
CA GLY A 168 -10.40 -11.85 27.34
C GLY A 168 -9.64 -11.57 26.06
N LEU A 169 -8.33 -11.28 26.16
CA LEU A 169 -7.45 -11.08 24.99
C LEU A 169 -7.41 -12.33 24.10
N GLN A 170 -7.18 -13.50 24.71
CA GLN A 170 -7.12 -14.77 23.96
C GLN A 170 -8.47 -15.08 23.28
N LYS A 171 -9.58 -14.97 24.00
CA LYS A 171 -10.92 -15.17 23.45
C LYS A 171 -11.20 -14.23 22.27
N LYS A 172 -10.83 -12.96 22.41
CA LYS A 172 -11.04 -11.97 21.36
C LYS A 172 -10.14 -12.20 20.14
N LEU A 173 -8.92 -12.66 20.37
CA LEU A 173 -8.00 -13.03 19.28
C LEU A 173 -8.53 -14.25 18.49
N ILE A 174 -9.00 -15.30 19.19
CA ILE A 174 -9.59 -16.48 18.54
C ILE A 174 -10.80 -16.06 17.70
N SER A 175 -11.74 -15.29 18.24
CA SER A 175 -12.86 -14.77 17.46
C SER A 175 -12.39 -13.93 16.25
N GLY A 176 -11.35 -13.12 16.39
CA GLY A 176 -10.76 -12.38 15.27
C GLY A 176 -10.22 -13.29 14.17
N VAL A 177 -9.54 -14.37 14.55
CA VAL A 177 -9.03 -15.39 13.62
C VAL A 177 -10.18 -16.09 12.90
N GLU A 178 -11.24 -16.51 13.62
CA GLU A 178 -12.42 -17.16 13.05
C GLU A 178 -13.10 -16.25 12.00
N TYR A 179 -13.33 -14.99 12.32
CA TYR A 179 -13.93 -14.03 11.36
C TYR A 179 -13.02 -13.79 10.14
N CYS A 180 -11.71 -13.62 10.35
CA CYS A 180 -10.78 -13.48 9.25
C CYS A 180 -10.76 -14.73 8.35
N PHE A 181 -10.81 -15.92 8.96
CA PHE A 181 -10.79 -17.19 8.22
C PHE A 181 -12.05 -17.39 7.39
N LEU A 182 -13.24 -17.15 7.96
CA LEU A 182 -14.51 -17.25 7.24
C LEU A 182 -14.57 -16.28 6.06
N THR A 183 -14.20 -15.03 6.28
CA THR A 183 -14.18 -14.02 5.20
C THR A 183 -13.12 -14.32 4.15
N ALA A 184 -11.97 -14.85 4.56
CA ALA A 184 -10.90 -15.26 3.65
C ALA A 184 -11.34 -16.42 2.74
N ILE A 185 -11.98 -17.47 3.29
CA ILE A 185 -12.49 -18.60 2.49
C ILE A 185 -13.50 -18.12 1.47
N PHE A 186 -14.45 -17.28 1.91
CA PHE A 186 -15.45 -16.72 1.00
C PHE A 186 -14.80 -15.93 -0.14
N LEU A 187 -13.85 -15.05 0.18
CA LEU A 187 -13.16 -14.23 -0.81
C LEU A 187 -12.30 -15.08 -1.75
N THR A 188 -11.61 -16.09 -1.22
CA THR A 188 -10.84 -17.06 -2.00
C THR A 188 -11.73 -17.80 -2.98
N GLY A 189 -12.85 -18.36 -2.51
CA GLY A 189 -13.83 -19.04 -3.36
C GLY A 189 -14.40 -18.13 -4.45
N PHE A 190 -14.71 -16.88 -4.10
CA PHE A 190 -15.16 -15.86 -5.04
C PHE A 190 -14.14 -15.62 -6.15
N PHE A 191 -12.86 -15.36 -5.80
CA PHE A 191 -11.83 -15.13 -6.79
C PHE A 191 -11.49 -16.35 -7.63
N ILE A 192 -11.51 -17.57 -7.05
CA ILE A 192 -11.27 -18.79 -7.80
C ILE A 192 -12.41 -19.06 -8.79
N THR A 193 -13.67 -18.85 -8.38
CA THR A 193 -14.84 -19.11 -9.22
C THR A 193 -14.98 -18.09 -10.35
N PHE A 194 -14.79 -16.80 -10.03
CA PHE A 194 -15.04 -15.70 -10.95
C PHE A 194 -13.75 -15.09 -11.53
N ASN A 195 -12.59 -15.80 -11.46
CA ASN A 195 -11.29 -15.26 -11.89
C ASN A 195 -11.33 -14.67 -13.30
N ASN A 196 -11.91 -15.38 -14.26
CA ASN A 196 -11.95 -14.96 -15.66
C ASN A 196 -12.85 -13.72 -15.84
N GLN A 197 -14.05 -13.74 -15.25
CA GLN A 197 -15.02 -12.66 -15.34
C GLN A 197 -14.50 -11.38 -14.70
N ILE A 198 -13.84 -11.49 -13.55
CA ILE A 198 -13.24 -10.33 -12.85
C ILE A 198 -12.16 -9.69 -13.70
N VAL A 199 -11.23 -10.49 -14.24
CA VAL A 199 -10.13 -9.95 -15.06
C VAL A 199 -10.68 -9.34 -16.35
N GLN A 200 -11.65 -9.99 -17.00
CA GLN A 200 -12.31 -9.46 -18.19
C GLN A 200 -12.99 -8.11 -17.91
N LEU A 201 -13.81 -8.07 -16.87
CA LEU A 201 -14.59 -6.88 -16.54
C LEU A 201 -13.70 -5.69 -16.22
N VAL A 202 -12.60 -5.91 -15.50
CA VAL A 202 -11.74 -4.83 -15.03
C VAL A 202 -10.71 -4.39 -16.06
N PHE A 203 -10.12 -5.33 -16.80
CA PHE A 203 -8.94 -5.04 -17.62
C PHE A 203 -9.11 -5.28 -19.12
N GLN A 204 -10.02 -6.19 -19.58
CA GLN A 204 -10.10 -6.57 -20.98
C GLN A 204 -10.68 -5.46 -21.85
N ARG A 205 -9.81 -4.50 -22.24
CA ARG A 205 -10.11 -3.39 -23.13
C ARG A 205 -8.83 -2.86 -23.77
N GLY A 206 -8.97 -2.26 -24.96
CA GLY A 206 -7.85 -1.69 -25.70
C GLY A 206 -6.78 -2.73 -26.01
N SER A 207 -5.55 -2.48 -25.59
CA SER A 207 -4.41 -3.36 -25.80
C SER A 207 -4.35 -4.59 -24.87
N PHE A 208 -5.25 -4.67 -23.88
CA PHE A 208 -5.32 -5.84 -22.99
C PHE A 208 -6.24 -6.89 -23.61
N ASP A 209 -5.65 -7.83 -24.30
CA ASP A 209 -6.34 -8.86 -25.07
C ASP A 209 -6.75 -10.09 -24.22
N TYR A 210 -7.38 -11.06 -24.88
CA TYR A 210 -7.79 -12.30 -24.22
C TYR A 210 -6.59 -13.15 -23.76
N SER A 211 -5.45 -13.06 -24.44
CA SER A 211 -4.23 -13.79 -24.05
C SER A 211 -3.66 -13.26 -22.74
N ALA A 212 -3.68 -11.94 -22.55
CA ALA A 212 -3.34 -11.30 -21.30
C ALA A 212 -4.30 -11.68 -20.17
N THR A 213 -5.62 -11.75 -20.47
CA THR A 213 -6.64 -12.23 -19.53
C THR A 213 -6.32 -13.62 -19.01
N LEU A 214 -5.95 -14.55 -19.89
CA LEU A 214 -5.61 -15.93 -19.51
C LEU A 214 -4.39 -16.00 -18.58
N LYS A 215 -3.38 -15.17 -18.81
CA LYS A 215 -2.20 -15.09 -17.92
C LYS A 215 -2.57 -14.55 -16.56
N VAL A 216 -3.27 -13.41 -16.52
CA VAL A 216 -3.62 -12.73 -15.25
C VAL A 216 -4.60 -13.57 -14.41
N LYS A 217 -5.57 -14.28 -15.02
CA LYS A 217 -6.50 -15.13 -14.25
C LYS A 217 -5.78 -16.25 -13.49
N ASN A 218 -4.77 -16.87 -14.10
CA ASN A 218 -4.00 -17.93 -13.44
C ASN A 218 -3.20 -17.39 -12.25
N ILE A 219 -2.60 -16.22 -12.42
CA ILE A 219 -1.91 -15.50 -11.34
C ILE A 219 -2.90 -15.11 -10.23
N LEU A 220 -4.10 -14.65 -10.61
CA LEU A 220 -5.16 -14.29 -9.66
C LEU A 220 -5.58 -15.48 -8.79
N ILE A 221 -5.70 -16.68 -9.37
CA ILE A 221 -5.97 -17.91 -8.62
C ILE A 221 -4.86 -18.18 -7.59
N ALA A 222 -3.60 -18.07 -7.99
CA ALA A 222 -2.47 -18.27 -7.08
C ALA A 222 -2.51 -17.27 -5.91
N TYR A 223 -2.75 -15.98 -6.18
CA TYR A 223 -2.94 -14.99 -5.14
C TYR A 223 -4.14 -15.26 -4.25
N ALA A 224 -5.28 -15.73 -4.85
CA ALA A 224 -6.49 -16.02 -4.09
C ALA A 224 -6.26 -17.10 -3.03
N VAL A 225 -5.48 -18.15 -3.33
CA VAL A 225 -5.08 -19.18 -2.36
C VAL A 225 -4.26 -18.59 -1.20
N GLY A 226 -3.53 -17.50 -1.45
CA GLY A 226 -2.76 -16.78 -0.43
C GLY A 226 -3.60 -15.92 0.53
N ILE A 227 -4.84 -15.58 0.19
CA ILE A 227 -5.69 -14.65 0.98
C ILE A 227 -5.85 -15.07 2.45
N PRO A 228 -6.14 -16.33 2.80
CA PRO A 228 -6.30 -16.74 4.20
C PRO A 228 -5.03 -16.50 5.02
N PHE A 229 -3.87 -16.81 4.45
CA PHE A 229 -2.58 -16.62 5.11
C PHE A 229 -2.24 -15.15 5.28
N TYR A 230 -2.57 -14.32 4.29
CA TYR A 230 -2.38 -12.88 4.35
C TYR A 230 -3.20 -12.24 5.48
N LEU A 231 -4.51 -12.51 5.54
CA LEU A 231 -5.39 -11.95 6.57
C LEU A 231 -5.01 -12.44 7.98
N TYR A 232 -4.64 -13.71 8.10
CA TYR A 232 -4.15 -14.27 9.36
C TYR A 232 -2.86 -13.58 9.83
N ARG A 233 -1.88 -13.42 8.93
CA ARG A 233 -0.64 -12.69 9.21
C ARG A 233 -0.93 -11.23 9.60
N ASP A 234 -1.79 -10.53 8.86
CA ASP A 234 -2.11 -9.13 9.14
C ASP A 234 -2.77 -8.95 10.53
N LEU A 235 -3.70 -9.84 10.87
CA LEU A 235 -4.31 -9.87 12.21
C LEU A 235 -3.25 -10.08 13.30
N LEU A 236 -2.35 -11.05 13.15
CA LEU A 236 -1.31 -11.32 14.15
C LEU A 236 -0.36 -10.13 14.30
N VAL A 237 0.17 -9.61 13.20
CA VAL A 237 1.10 -8.48 13.20
C VAL A 237 0.49 -7.28 13.92
N ARG A 238 -0.74 -6.93 13.59
CA ARG A 238 -1.44 -5.81 14.24
C ARG A 238 -1.75 -6.10 15.71
N THR A 239 -2.09 -7.34 16.06
CA THR A 239 -2.28 -7.73 17.47
C THR A 239 -0.98 -7.53 18.27
N TYR A 240 0.16 -7.98 17.73
CA TYR A 240 1.44 -7.78 18.40
C TYR A 240 1.80 -6.30 18.56
N TYR A 241 1.51 -5.47 17.56
CA TYR A 241 1.68 -4.01 17.69
C TYR A 241 0.76 -3.42 18.77
N SER A 242 -0.49 -3.84 18.84
CA SER A 242 -1.44 -3.32 19.83
C SER A 242 -1.06 -3.68 21.28
N ILE A 243 -0.30 -4.76 21.46
CA ILE A 243 0.23 -5.18 22.76
C ILE A 243 1.70 -4.78 22.96
N GLU A 244 2.25 -3.87 22.13
CA GLU A 244 3.62 -3.32 22.16
C GLU A 244 4.76 -4.35 22.10
N LYS A 245 4.50 -5.52 21.52
CA LYS A 245 5.52 -6.55 21.28
C LYS A 245 6.00 -6.50 19.83
N THR A 246 6.70 -5.44 19.47
CA THR A 246 7.15 -5.16 18.10
C THR A 246 8.26 -6.09 17.57
N ASN A 247 8.99 -6.74 18.47
CA ASN A 247 10.10 -7.63 18.09
C ASN A 247 9.64 -8.94 17.43
N PHE A 248 8.40 -9.38 17.67
CA PHE A 248 7.92 -10.67 17.14
C PHE A 248 7.57 -10.58 15.64
N PRO A 249 6.83 -9.56 15.16
CA PRO A 249 6.59 -9.40 13.73
C PRO A 249 7.88 -9.30 12.91
N PHE A 250 8.90 -8.63 13.44
CA PHE A 250 10.20 -8.51 12.80
C PHE A 250 10.91 -9.86 12.59
N LYS A 251 10.79 -10.78 13.56
CA LYS A 251 11.42 -12.12 13.45
C LYS A 251 10.63 -13.10 12.58
N SER A 252 9.35 -12.83 12.32
CA SER A 252 8.45 -13.70 11.56
C SER A 252 8.22 -13.23 10.11
N SER A 253 8.75 -12.08 9.72
CA SER A 253 8.77 -11.57 8.33
C SER A 253 9.96 -12.12 7.58
#